data_daccee41f23c0ac6df0bb289447cc25e
#
_entry.id   daccee41f23c0ac6df0bb289447cc25e
#
_cell.length_a   1.000
_cell.length_b   1.000
_cell.length_c   1.000
_cell.angle_alpha   90.00
_cell.angle_beta   90.00
_cell.angle_gamma   90.00
#
_symmetry.space_group_name_H-M   'P 1'
#
loop_
_entity.id
_entity.type
_entity.pdbx_description
1 polymer ?
#
loop_
_entity_poly.entity_id
_entity_poly.type
_entity_poly.pdbx_seq_one_letter_code
_entity_poly.pdbx_strand_id
1 'polypeptide(L)'
;MNAPTLGIIGGGQLGSLLADAAKKIDVQTVILSDDPDAPGKHFATKFIFGQYDDDTTINNFINAVDLVTYEFENIPFTILKKINEKKKVLPKPEINKLIQDRETEKKFLNENNIATTKYVTVKNKKDLSKNADLLPGLLKTTTLGYDGKGQYKFCLLYTSDAADE
;
A
#
# COMPACT_ATOMS: atom_id res chain seq x y z
N MET A 1 -19.63 17.64 21.68
CA MET A 1 -18.43 16.81 21.48
C MET A 1 -17.89 17.21 20.13
N ASN A 2 -16.61 17.53 20.02
CA ASN A 2 -16.01 17.83 18.71
C ASN A 2 -16.02 16.55 17.86
N ALA A 3 -16.26 16.68 16.55
CA ALA A 3 -16.16 15.57 15.63
C ALA A 3 -14.72 14.98 15.67
N PRO A 4 -14.57 13.66 15.58
CA PRO A 4 -13.26 13.03 15.60
C PRO A 4 -12.43 13.45 14.39
N THR A 5 -11.13 13.64 14.60
CA THR A 5 -10.18 13.97 13.54
C THR A 5 -9.59 12.69 12.94
N LEU A 6 -9.77 12.50 11.63
CA LEU A 6 -9.22 11.36 10.89
C LEU A 6 -7.80 11.66 10.41
N GLY A 7 -6.85 10.85 10.83
CA GLY A 7 -5.51 10.81 10.27
C GLY A 7 -5.47 9.93 9.02
N ILE A 8 -4.86 10.42 7.96
CA ILE A 8 -4.66 9.70 6.69
C ILE A 8 -3.17 9.65 6.41
N ILE A 9 -2.59 8.45 6.30
CA ILE A 9 -1.19 8.27 5.90
C ILE A 9 -1.16 8.00 4.39
N GLY A 10 -0.45 8.85 3.69
CA GLY A 10 -0.44 8.93 2.23
C GLY A 10 -1.24 10.14 1.75
N GLY A 11 -0.58 10.98 0.94
CA GLY A 11 -1.15 12.23 0.44
C GLY A 11 -1.45 12.20 -1.05
N GLY A 12 -1.47 11.02 -1.68
CA GLY A 12 -1.72 10.85 -3.09
C GLY A 12 -3.17 11.15 -3.51
N GLN A 13 -3.54 10.71 -4.68
CA GLN A 13 -4.87 10.95 -5.24
C GLN A 13 -5.99 10.37 -4.36
N LEU A 14 -5.81 9.15 -3.86
CA LEU A 14 -6.83 8.50 -3.02
C LEU A 14 -6.95 9.19 -1.65
N GLY A 15 -5.82 9.59 -1.04
CA GLY A 15 -5.83 10.39 0.19
C GLY A 15 -6.55 11.73 0.02
N SER A 16 -6.37 12.37 -1.13
CA SER A 16 -7.10 13.61 -1.48
C SER A 16 -8.60 13.40 -1.57
N LEU A 17 -9.03 12.34 -2.28
CA LEU A 17 -10.45 12.00 -2.43
C LEU A 17 -11.09 11.62 -1.09
N LEU A 18 -10.36 10.91 -0.24
CA LEU A 18 -10.83 10.55 1.10
C LEU A 18 -11.00 11.80 1.98
N ALA A 19 -10.04 12.74 1.95
CA ALA A 19 -10.13 13.99 2.68
C ALA A 19 -11.31 14.87 2.19
N ASP A 20 -11.53 14.94 0.88
CA ASP A 20 -12.68 15.65 0.32
C ASP A 20 -14.01 15.01 0.72
N ALA A 21 -14.10 13.69 0.73
CA ALA A 21 -15.29 12.97 1.18
C ALA A 21 -15.53 13.18 2.70
N ALA A 22 -14.50 13.15 3.52
CA ALA A 22 -14.58 13.40 4.95
C ALA A 22 -15.12 14.82 5.25
N LYS A 23 -14.66 15.81 4.50
CA LYS A 23 -15.12 17.20 4.59
C LYS A 23 -16.63 17.34 4.35
N LYS A 24 -17.20 16.57 3.43
CA LYS A 24 -18.64 16.58 3.10
C LYS A 24 -19.54 16.09 4.23
N ILE A 25 -18.96 15.39 5.20
CA ILE A 25 -19.65 14.89 6.40
C ILE A 25 -19.09 15.52 7.69
N ASP A 26 -18.49 16.72 7.58
CA ASP A 26 -17.94 17.52 8.67
C ASP A 26 -16.88 16.80 9.52
N VAL A 27 -16.13 15.84 8.93
CA VAL A 27 -14.99 15.19 9.57
C VAL A 27 -13.71 15.93 9.21
N GLN A 28 -12.97 16.35 10.22
CA GLN A 28 -11.64 16.95 10.03
C GLN A 28 -10.61 15.89 9.67
N THR A 29 -9.67 16.26 8.81
CA THR A 29 -8.61 15.34 8.36
C THR A 29 -7.23 15.94 8.57
N VAL A 30 -6.29 15.08 8.97
CA VAL A 30 -4.86 15.38 8.99
C VAL A 30 -4.16 14.38 8.06
N ILE A 31 -3.55 14.86 6.99
CA ILE A 31 -2.77 14.01 6.09
C ILE A 31 -1.30 14.07 6.47
N LEU A 32 -0.68 12.89 6.59
CA LEU A 32 0.78 12.72 6.70
C LEU A 32 1.31 12.18 5.38
N SER A 33 2.30 12.84 4.79
CA SER A 33 2.97 12.43 3.56
C SER A 33 4.47 12.72 3.59
N ASP A 34 5.26 11.87 2.95
CA ASP A 34 6.68 12.07 2.69
C ASP A 34 6.96 12.84 1.38
N ASP A 35 5.90 13.19 0.66
CA ASP A 35 5.94 14.09 -0.50
C ASP A 35 5.39 15.47 -0.11
N PRO A 36 6.21 16.55 -0.16
CA PRO A 36 5.78 17.89 0.20
C PRO A 36 4.75 18.48 -0.79
N ASP A 37 4.70 17.94 -2.02
CA ASP A 37 3.80 18.38 -3.09
C ASP A 37 2.61 17.43 -3.30
N ALA A 38 2.41 16.50 -2.37
CA ALA A 38 1.30 15.56 -2.43
C ALA A 38 -0.05 16.31 -2.57
N PRO A 39 -0.92 15.89 -3.51
CA PRO A 39 -2.18 16.59 -3.80
C PRO A 39 -3.13 16.66 -2.60
N GLY A 40 -3.04 15.73 -1.66
CA GLY A 40 -3.81 15.72 -0.41
C GLY A 40 -3.64 16.98 0.44
N LYS A 41 -2.55 17.71 0.27
CA LYS A 41 -2.28 18.99 0.91
C LYS A 41 -3.39 20.02 0.72
N HIS A 42 -4.05 20.01 -0.43
CA HIS A 42 -5.11 20.96 -0.77
C HIS A 42 -6.50 20.58 -0.27
N PHE A 43 -6.67 19.36 0.21
CA PHE A 43 -7.96 18.81 0.63
C PHE A 43 -8.05 18.58 2.13
N ALA A 44 -6.93 18.31 2.80
CA ALA A 44 -6.87 18.08 4.22
C ALA A 44 -7.13 19.36 5.04
N THR A 45 -7.71 19.21 6.22
CA THR A 45 -7.81 20.29 7.22
C THR A 45 -6.41 20.70 7.70
N LYS A 46 -5.50 19.72 7.83
CA LYS A 46 -4.09 19.93 8.15
C LYS A 46 -3.22 18.96 7.36
N PHE A 47 -2.10 19.43 6.86
CA PHE A 47 -1.11 18.63 6.19
C PHE A 47 0.19 18.61 7.00
N ILE A 48 0.76 17.44 7.19
CA ILE A 48 2.06 17.22 7.85
C ILE A 48 2.98 16.58 6.81
N PHE A 49 4.01 17.30 6.43
CA PHE A 49 5.11 16.77 5.63
C PHE A 49 6.19 16.23 6.55
N GLY A 50 6.71 15.04 6.24
CA GLY A 50 7.87 14.47 6.91
C GLY A 50 8.05 12.99 6.60
N GLN A 51 9.25 12.49 6.88
CA GLN A 51 9.59 11.10 6.64
C GLN A 51 8.87 10.18 7.64
N TYR A 52 8.49 9.00 7.19
CA TYR A 52 7.77 8.02 8.04
C TYR A 52 8.66 7.43 9.14
N ASP A 53 9.99 7.56 9.08
CA ASP A 53 10.94 7.13 10.10
C ASP A 53 11.34 8.25 11.07
N ASP A 54 10.87 9.50 10.87
CA ASP A 54 11.09 10.60 11.80
C ASP A 54 10.09 10.56 12.96
N ASP A 55 10.61 10.29 14.15
CA ASP A 55 9.84 10.20 15.38
C ASP A 55 9.09 11.49 15.72
N THR A 56 9.66 12.64 15.42
CA THR A 56 9.04 13.94 15.68
C THR A 56 7.80 14.12 14.80
N THR A 57 7.92 13.83 13.53
CA THR A 57 6.82 13.84 12.55
C THR A 57 5.71 12.89 12.97
N ILE A 58 6.04 11.65 13.31
CA ILE A 58 5.07 10.64 13.74
C ILE A 58 4.35 11.07 15.02
N ASN A 59 5.06 11.57 16.02
CA ASN A 59 4.44 12.06 17.25
C ASN A 59 3.53 13.28 17.01
N ASN A 60 3.95 14.21 16.16
CA ASN A 60 3.11 15.35 15.78
C ASN A 60 1.80 14.91 15.09
N PHE A 61 1.89 13.89 14.23
CA PHE A 61 0.72 13.30 13.58
C PHE A 61 -0.19 12.61 14.60
N ILE A 62 0.35 11.72 15.44
CA ILE A 62 -0.42 11.00 16.48
C ILE A 62 -1.18 11.96 17.39
N ASN A 63 -0.54 13.06 17.78
CA ASN A 63 -1.16 14.04 18.69
C ASN A 63 -2.28 14.86 18.02
N ALA A 64 -2.31 14.91 16.70
CA ALA A 64 -3.26 15.70 15.94
C ALA A 64 -4.52 14.91 15.51
N VAL A 65 -4.61 13.61 15.78
CA VAL A 65 -5.66 12.73 15.25
C VAL A 65 -6.29 11.85 16.34
N ASP A 66 -7.50 11.35 16.07
CA ASP A 66 -8.21 10.42 16.96
C ASP A 66 -8.24 9.00 16.42
N LEU A 67 -8.33 8.84 15.11
CA LEU A 67 -8.37 7.60 14.38
C LEU A 67 -7.45 7.72 13.17
N VAL A 68 -6.83 6.63 12.75
CA VAL A 68 -5.89 6.63 11.61
C VAL A 68 -6.31 5.62 10.55
N THR A 69 -6.21 6.03 9.30
CA THR A 69 -6.25 5.17 8.14
C THR A 69 -5.05 5.43 7.24
N TYR A 70 -4.84 4.59 6.24
CA TYR A 70 -3.80 4.76 5.24
C TYR A 70 -4.37 4.42 3.86
N GLU A 71 -3.85 5.08 2.83
CA GLU A 71 -4.28 4.85 1.44
C GLU A 71 -3.17 4.24 0.59
N PHE A 72 -1.93 4.35 1.05
CA PHE A 72 -0.76 3.86 0.33
C PHE A 72 -0.30 2.52 0.93
N GLU A 73 -0.29 1.46 0.11
CA GLU A 73 0.04 0.11 0.59
C GLU A 73 1.50 -0.04 1.08
N ASN A 74 2.42 0.77 0.54
CA ASN A 74 3.85 0.65 0.86
C ASN A 74 4.29 1.44 2.11
N ILE A 75 3.36 1.83 2.98
CA ILE A 75 3.71 2.39 4.29
C ILE A 75 4.42 1.31 5.12
N PRO A 76 5.59 1.59 5.73
CA PRO A 76 6.30 0.62 6.54
C PRO A 76 5.44 0.08 7.67
N PHE A 77 5.33 -1.26 7.77
CA PHE A 77 4.53 -1.93 8.80
C PHE A 77 4.90 -1.48 10.22
N THR A 78 6.20 -1.26 10.48
CA THR A 78 6.72 -0.82 11.78
C THR A 78 6.11 0.51 12.22
N ILE A 79 5.89 1.41 11.28
CA ILE A 79 5.29 2.72 11.54
C ILE A 79 3.80 2.61 11.84
N LEU A 80 3.07 1.84 11.04
CA LEU A 80 1.66 1.58 11.31
C LEU A 80 1.45 0.92 12.68
N LYS A 81 2.31 -0.04 13.04
CA LYS A 81 2.30 -0.68 14.35
C LYS A 81 2.55 0.32 15.47
N LYS A 82 3.58 1.16 15.35
CA LYS A 82 3.92 2.21 16.33
C LYS A 82 2.75 3.19 16.53
N ILE A 83 2.12 3.62 15.44
CA ILE A 83 0.94 4.50 15.51
C ILE A 83 -0.22 3.78 16.19
N ASN A 84 -0.45 2.50 15.88
CA ASN A 84 -1.54 1.70 16.43
C ASN A 84 -1.43 1.46 17.94
N GLU A 85 -0.24 1.59 18.53
CA GLU A 85 -0.03 1.57 19.99
C GLU A 85 -0.65 2.78 20.70
N LYS A 86 -0.84 3.88 20.00
CA LYS A 86 -1.33 5.15 20.54
C LYS A 86 -2.71 5.54 20.00
N LYS A 87 -2.96 5.27 18.73
CA LYS A 87 -4.20 5.62 18.01
C LYS A 87 -4.62 4.42 17.16
N LYS A 88 -5.90 4.08 17.20
CA LYS A 88 -6.44 2.96 16.41
C LYS A 88 -6.19 3.19 14.93
N VAL A 89 -5.56 2.22 14.27
CA VAL A 89 -5.30 2.21 12.82
C VAL A 89 -6.28 1.23 12.16
N LEU A 90 -6.97 1.67 11.12
CA LEU A 90 -7.89 0.86 10.32
C LEU A 90 -7.62 1.04 8.81
N PRO A 91 -7.47 -0.04 8.05
CA PRO A 91 -7.37 -1.45 8.48
C PRO A 91 -6.22 -1.68 9.47
N LYS A 92 -6.25 -2.78 10.23
CA LYS A 92 -5.17 -3.11 11.17
C LYS A 92 -3.82 -3.22 10.46
N PRO A 93 -2.69 -2.83 11.08
CA PRO A 93 -1.36 -2.91 10.47
C PRO A 93 -1.00 -4.28 9.89
N GLU A 94 -1.49 -5.37 10.49
CA GLU A 94 -1.26 -6.74 10.04
C GLU A 94 -1.85 -7.00 8.64
N ILE A 95 -2.96 -6.32 8.32
CA ILE A 95 -3.56 -6.41 6.98
C ILE A 95 -2.63 -5.75 5.95
N ASN A 96 -2.09 -4.57 6.25
CA ASN A 96 -1.13 -3.92 5.37
C ASN A 96 0.10 -4.82 5.14
N LYS A 97 0.68 -5.37 6.21
CA LYS A 97 1.82 -6.30 6.11
C LYS A 97 1.52 -7.51 5.21
N LEU A 98 0.29 -8.04 5.31
CA LEU A 98 -0.14 -9.19 4.52
C LEU A 98 -0.20 -8.86 3.03
N ILE A 99 -0.78 -7.71 2.65
CA ILE A 99 -0.99 -7.33 1.25
C ILE A 99 0.25 -6.74 0.57
N GLN A 100 1.26 -6.32 1.34
CA GLN A 100 2.52 -5.79 0.79
C GLN A 100 3.32 -6.83 0.00
N ASP A 101 3.12 -8.12 0.26
CA ASP A 101 3.77 -9.21 -0.46
C ASP A 101 2.72 -10.08 -1.14
N ARG A 102 2.76 -10.12 -2.49
CA ARG A 102 1.78 -10.84 -3.33
C ARG A 102 1.77 -12.34 -3.10
N GLU A 103 2.90 -12.94 -2.73
CA GLU A 103 2.95 -14.37 -2.44
C GLU A 103 2.18 -14.66 -1.15
N THR A 104 2.43 -13.85 -0.11
CA THR A 104 1.76 -13.95 1.19
C THR A 104 0.25 -13.69 1.05
N GLU A 105 -0.14 -12.65 0.30
CA GLU A 105 -1.54 -12.33 0.02
C GLU A 105 -2.25 -13.49 -0.70
N LYS A 106 -1.67 -14.02 -1.78
CA LYS A 106 -2.23 -15.13 -2.55
C LYS A 106 -2.37 -16.39 -1.71
N LYS A 107 -1.37 -16.69 -0.89
CA LYS A 107 -1.40 -17.82 0.03
C LYS A 107 -2.54 -17.68 1.03
N PHE A 108 -2.66 -16.51 1.67
CA PHE A 108 -3.75 -16.21 2.61
C PHE A 108 -5.13 -16.37 1.97
N LEU A 109 -5.34 -15.84 0.77
CA LEU A 109 -6.62 -15.95 0.06
C LEU A 109 -6.97 -17.41 -0.22
N ASN A 110 -6.01 -18.21 -0.70
CA ASN A 110 -6.24 -19.62 -1.01
C ASN A 110 -6.50 -20.46 0.26
N GLU A 111 -5.77 -20.20 1.36
CA GLU A 111 -5.99 -20.87 2.66
C GLU A 111 -7.38 -20.57 3.24
N ASN A 112 -7.97 -19.42 2.86
CA ASN A 112 -9.33 -19.04 3.26
C ASN A 112 -10.40 -19.37 2.20
N ASN A 113 -10.08 -20.23 1.21
CA ASN A 113 -10.99 -20.65 0.13
C ASN A 113 -11.48 -19.50 -0.75
N ILE A 114 -10.73 -18.41 -0.87
CA ILE A 114 -11.02 -17.32 -1.77
C ILE A 114 -10.32 -17.60 -3.10
N ALA A 115 -11.10 -17.72 -4.17
CA ALA A 115 -10.58 -18.03 -5.49
C ALA A 115 -9.65 -16.93 -6.01
N THR A 116 -8.48 -17.32 -6.50
CA THR A 116 -7.53 -16.43 -7.17
C THR A 116 -7.15 -17.01 -8.53
N THR A 117 -6.58 -16.17 -9.41
CA THR A 117 -5.93 -16.67 -10.62
C THR A 117 -4.81 -17.65 -10.25
N LYS A 118 -4.61 -18.68 -11.07
CA LYS A 118 -3.45 -19.59 -10.93
C LYS A 118 -2.15 -18.78 -10.91
N TYR A 119 -1.24 -19.15 -10.05
CA TYR A 119 0.06 -18.50 -9.94
C TYR A 119 1.14 -19.47 -9.49
N VAL A 120 2.36 -19.10 -9.70
CA VAL A 120 3.55 -19.78 -9.18
C VAL A 120 4.57 -18.73 -8.76
N THR A 121 5.30 -19.00 -7.70
CA THR A 121 6.44 -18.18 -7.29
C THR A 121 7.66 -18.56 -8.10
N VAL A 122 8.23 -17.58 -8.83
CA VAL A 122 9.41 -17.74 -9.67
C VAL A 122 10.60 -17.12 -8.96
N LYS A 123 11.62 -17.95 -8.67
CA LYS A 123 12.88 -17.50 -8.03
C LYS A 123 14.05 -17.46 -9.00
N ASN A 124 13.94 -18.15 -10.14
CA ASN A 124 14.98 -18.23 -11.16
C ASN A 124 14.40 -18.64 -12.53
N LYS A 125 15.21 -18.54 -13.59
CA LYS A 125 14.80 -18.89 -14.97
C LYS A 125 14.25 -20.33 -15.10
N LYS A 126 14.77 -21.30 -14.33
CA LYS A 126 14.31 -22.70 -14.40
C LYS A 126 12.87 -22.85 -13.91
N ASP A 127 12.45 -22.01 -12.97
CA ASP A 127 11.07 -22.05 -12.46
C ASP A 127 10.08 -21.61 -13.54
N LEU A 128 10.44 -20.65 -14.41
CA LEU A 128 9.63 -20.27 -15.57
C LEU A 128 9.45 -21.44 -16.53
N SER A 129 10.54 -22.12 -16.88
CA SER A 129 10.51 -23.27 -17.81
C SER A 129 9.67 -24.43 -17.27
N LYS A 130 9.71 -24.68 -15.96
CA LYS A 130 8.90 -25.73 -15.32
C LYS A 130 7.41 -25.44 -15.29
N ASN A 131 7.01 -24.17 -15.40
CA ASN A 131 5.63 -23.72 -15.32
C ASN A 131 5.18 -23.07 -16.64
N ALA A 132 5.70 -23.55 -17.75
CA ALA A 132 5.35 -23.05 -19.09
C ALA A 132 3.86 -23.19 -19.44
N ASP A 133 3.15 -24.10 -18.78
CA ASP A 133 1.69 -24.27 -18.88
C ASP A 133 0.88 -23.07 -18.36
N LEU A 134 1.49 -22.19 -17.59
CA LEU A 134 0.89 -20.93 -17.16
C LEU A 134 1.07 -19.78 -18.16
N LEU A 135 1.74 -20.02 -19.28
CA LEU A 135 1.89 -19.03 -20.34
C LEU A 135 0.72 -19.09 -21.35
N PRO A 136 0.29 -17.96 -21.89
CA PRO A 136 0.79 -16.60 -21.65
C PRO A 136 0.41 -16.08 -20.26
N GLY A 137 1.30 -15.30 -19.64
CA GLY A 137 1.12 -14.85 -18.28
C GLY A 137 1.75 -13.48 -17.98
N LEU A 138 1.52 -13.01 -16.77
CA LEU A 138 2.16 -11.81 -16.22
C LEU A 138 3.13 -12.21 -15.11
N LEU A 139 4.41 -11.93 -15.31
CA LEU A 139 5.39 -11.97 -14.25
C LEU A 139 5.32 -10.66 -13.47
N LYS A 140 5.18 -10.74 -12.16
CA LYS A 140 5.09 -9.56 -11.28
C LYS A 140 6.11 -9.69 -10.16
N THR A 141 6.68 -8.56 -9.73
CA THR A 141 7.45 -8.53 -8.47
C THR A 141 6.54 -8.88 -7.30
N THR A 142 7.05 -9.54 -6.28
CA THR A 142 6.26 -9.88 -5.09
C THR A 142 5.94 -8.65 -4.25
N THR A 143 6.80 -7.63 -4.28
CA THR A 143 6.66 -6.39 -3.52
C THR A 143 6.86 -5.16 -4.42
N LEU A 144 6.44 -3.99 -3.96
CA LEU A 144 6.69 -2.67 -4.57
C LEU A 144 6.19 -2.47 -6.01
N GLY A 145 5.40 -3.39 -6.55
CA GLY A 145 4.83 -3.25 -7.90
C GLY A 145 3.44 -2.60 -7.84
N TYR A 146 3.30 -1.38 -8.35
CA TYR A 146 2.05 -0.62 -8.45
C TYR A 146 1.94 0.06 -9.82
N ASP A 147 0.76 0.40 -10.25
CA ASP A 147 0.46 1.14 -11.50
C ASP A 147 1.19 0.58 -12.74
N GLY A 148 1.25 -0.74 -12.86
CA GLY A 148 1.93 -1.40 -13.97
C GLY A 148 3.45 -1.54 -13.79
N LYS A 149 4.04 -0.94 -12.76
CA LYS A 149 5.46 -1.12 -12.44
C LYS A 149 5.74 -2.52 -11.89
N GLY A 150 6.92 -3.04 -12.16
CA GLY A 150 7.33 -4.37 -11.69
C GLY A 150 6.50 -5.51 -12.28
N GLN A 151 5.99 -5.35 -13.52
CA GLN A 151 5.29 -6.41 -14.24
C GLN A 151 5.76 -6.53 -15.68
N TYR A 152 5.87 -7.79 -16.15
CA TYR A 152 6.28 -8.12 -17.49
C TYR A 152 5.31 -9.14 -18.08
N LYS A 153 4.89 -8.92 -19.33
CA LYS A 153 4.01 -9.84 -20.06
C LYS A 153 4.87 -10.85 -20.81
N PHE A 154 4.70 -12.13 -20.49
CA PHE A 154 5.31 -13.24 -21.22
C PHE A 154 4.25 -13.94 -22.08
N CYS A 155 4.49 -13.98 -23.38
CA CYS A 155 3.61 -14.68 -24.33
C CYS A 155 4.14 -16.06 -24.70
N LEU A 156 5.47 -16.20 -24.84
CA LEU A 156 6.17 -17.44 -25.19
C LEU A 156 7.51 -17.49 -24.46
N LEU A 157 8.06 -18.69 -24.26
CA LEU A 157 9.38 -18.90 -23.63
C LEU A 157 10.54 -18.20 -24.39
N TYR A 158 10.37 -17.93 -25.69
CA TYR A 158 11.38 -17.25 -26.53
C TYR A 158 11.60 -15.77 -26.18
N THR A 159 10.68 -15.14 -25.45
CA THR A 159 10.82 -13.74 -25.06
C THR A 159 11.72 -13.53 -23.83
N SER A 160 12.16 -14.63 -23.18
CA SER A 160 13.05 -14.55 -22.03
C SER A 160 14.51 -14.25 -22.39
N ASP A 161 14.90 -14.51 -23.65
CA ASP A 161 16.30 -14.32 -24.11
C ASP A 161 16.56 -12.89 -24.64
N ALA A 162 15.51 -12.13 -24.93
CA ALA A 162 15.63 -10.76 -25.45
C ALA A 162 15.82 -9.68 -24.35
N ALA A 163 15.85 -10.06 -23.09
CA ALA A 163 16.01 -9.14 -21.96
C ALA A 163 17.43 -9.09 -21.40
N ASP A 164 18.39 -9.80 -22.01
CA ASP A 164 19.79 -9.86 -21.60
C ASP A 164 20.74 -9.07 -22.53
N GLU A 165 20.23 -8.17 -23.44
CA GLU A 165 21.05 -7.22 -24.23
C GLU A 165 20.92 -5.77 -23.72
#